data_5b148c8a32a311fdd3fd946e3b872fe5
#
_entry.id   5b148c8a32a311fdd3fd946e3b872fe5
#
_cell.length_a   1.000
_cell.length_b   1.000
_cell.length_c   1.000
_cell.angle_alpha   90.00
_cell.angle_beta   90.00
_cell.angle_gamma   90.00
#
_symmetry.space_group_name_H-M   'P 1'
#
loop_
_entity.id
_entity.type
_entity.pdbx_description
1 polymer ?
#
loop_
_entity_poly.entity_id
_entity_poly.type
_entity_poly.pdbx_seq_one_letter_code
_entity_poly.pdbx_strand_id
1 'polypeptide(L)'
;VGKVRSNNQDSGYAGQYLFLVADGMGGHAGGDVASAIAVKRITETDRQYTSPNDAEFALQSALLAANSLLAETVFEHGELTGMGTTVSGLLRVDNHVAIAHIGDSRIYLFRDGKLTQITNDHTFVQRLVDSGRITAEEAAVHPRRSVLMRVLGDVDASPEIDTTVMETKAGDRWVICSDGLSSYVAEDKIATVLATVAGAKAASDRLVK
;
A
#
# COMPACT_ATOMS: atom_id res chain seq x y z
N VAL A 1 -11.34 -10.78 5.75
CA VAL A 1 -12.00 -11.67 4.77
C VAL A 1 -13.31 -11.08 4.25
N GLY A 2 -13.96 -10.20 4.89
CA GLY A 2 -15.22 -9.65 4.43
C GLY A 2 -16.32 -10.71 4.17
N LYS A 3 -17.34 -10.32 3.43
CA LYS A 3 -18.55 -11.16 3.20
C LYS A 3 -18.51 -11.94 1.88
N VAL A 4 -17.53 -11.72 1.02
CA VAL A 4 -17.53 -12.22 -0.37
C VAL A 4 -16.41 -13.22 -0.62
N ARG A 5 -15.20 -12.95 -0.14
CA ARG A 5 -14.04 -13.82 -0.37
C ARG A 5 -13.89 -14.88 0.72
N SER A 6 -13.40 -16.07 0.34
CA SER A 6 -13.18 -17.20 1.25
C SER A 6 -11.87 -17.06 2.06
N ASN A 7 -10.90 -16.29 1.56
CA ASN A 7 -9.61 -16.10 2.21
C ASN A 7 -9.18 -14.63 2.17
N ASN A 8 -8.18 -14.29 2.98
CA ASN A 8 -7.55 -12.99 3.00
C ASN A 8 -6.12 -13.12 2.50
N GLN A 9 -5.79 -12.39 1.43
CA GLN A 9 -4.46 -12.36 0.83
C GLN A 9 -3.67 -11.10 1.21
N ASP A 10 -4.24 -10.24 2.05
CA ASP A 10 -3.58 -9.05 2.56
C ASP A 10 -2.68 -9.40 3.75
N SER A 11 -1.60 -8.66 3.87
CA SER A 11 -0.73 -8.65 5.04
C SER A 11 -0.45 -7.22 5.45
N GLY A 12 -0.21 -7.01 6.74
CA GLY A 12 0.06 -5.67 7.25
C GLY A 12 0.99 -5.73 8.45
N TYR A 13 1.57 -4.57 8.76
CA TYR A 13 2.44 -4.40 9.91
C TYR A 13 2.30 -2.98 10.46
N ALA A 14 2.19 -2.89 11.78
CA ALA A 14 2.19 -1.62 12.50
C ALA A 14 3.21 -1.71 13.62
N GLY A 15 4.39 -1.16 13.38
CA GLY A 15 5.51 -1.17 14.30
C GLY A 15 5.69 0.16 15.02
N GLN A 16 6.89 0.40 15.51
CA GLN A 16 7.24 1.65 16.18
C GLN A 16 7.45 2.79 15.20
N TYR A 17 8.12 2.52 14.09
CA TYR A 17 8.45 3.51 13.07
C TYR A 17 7.86 3.17 11.71
N LEU A 18 7.69 1.89 11.42
CA LEU A 18 7.22 1.38 10.13
C LEU A 18 5.77 0.93 10.20
N PHE A 19 5.01 1.34 9.18
CA PHE A 19 3.62 0.94 8.99
C PHE A 19 3.44 0.58 7.52
N LEU A 20 2.87 -0.57 7.21
CA LEU A 20 2.66 -0.97 5.82
C LEU A 20 1.48 -1.91 5.64
N VAL A 21 0.96 -1.91 4.42
CA VAL A 21 -0.05 -2.85 3.92
C VAL A 21 0.44 -3.41 2.60
N ALA A 22 0.22 -4.71 2.41
CA ALA A 22 0.49 -5.42 1.18
C ALA A 22 -0.73 -6.24 0.79
N ASP A 23 -1.23 -6.05 -0.42
CA ASP A 23 -2.37 -6.79 -0.99
C ASP A 23 -1.82 -7.81 -1.99
N GLY A 24 -1.91 -9.07 -1.64
CA GLY A 24 -1.40 -10.18 -2.45
C GLY A 24 -2.33 -10.54 -3.59
N MET A 25 -1.74 -10.96 -4.70
CA MET A 25 -2.41 -11.44 -5.90
C MET A 25 -1.73 -12.67 -6.46
N GLY A 26 -2.45 -13.48 -7.24
CA GLY A 26 -1.86 -14.66 -7.89
C GLY A 26 -2.76 -15.91 -7.91
N GLY A 27 -4.04 -15.75 -7.78
CA GLY A 27 -5.01 -16.85 -7.89
C GLY A 27 -5.01 -17.76 -6.65
N HIS A 28 -5.00 -19.08 -6.86
CA HIS A 28 -5.38 -20.04 -5.84
C HIS A 28 -4.41 -20.21 -4.65
N ALA A 29 -3.13 -19.84 -4.78
CA ALA A 29 -2.16 -20.19 -3.75
C ALA A 29 -1.00 -19.22 -3.56
N GLY A 30 -0.99 -18.09 -4.21
CA GLY A 30 0.22 -17.25 -4.24
C GLY A 30 0.12 -15.92 -3.53
N GLY A 31 -1.07 -15.31 -3.49
CA GLY A 31 -1.22 -13.94 -3.01
C GLY A 31 -0.92 -13.76 -1.53
N ASP A 32 -1.40 -14.66 -0.69
CA ASP A 32 -1.12 -14.66 0.75
C ASP A 32 0.37 -14.91 1.04
N VAL A 33 0.99 -15.80 0.27
CA VAL A 33 2.44 -16.05 0.37
C VAL A 33 3.23 -14.80 -0.05
N ALA A 34 2.87 -14.18 -1.16
CA ALA A 34 3.57 -13.01 -1.68
C ALA A 34 3.50 -11.83 -0.70
N SER A 35 2.31 -11.50 -0.20
CA SER A 35 2.15 -10.41 0.75
C SER A 35 2.87 -10.68 2.07
N ALA A 36 2.82 -11.91 2.57
CA ALA A 36 3.50 -12.31 3.81
C ALA A 36 5.04 -12.22 3.68
N ILE A 37 5.60 -12.70 2.58
CA ILE A 37 7.04 -12.61 2.31
C ILE A 37 7.48 -11.15 2.24
N ALA A 38 6.76 -10.32 1.49
CA ALA A 38 7.08 -8.90 1.34
C ALA A 38 7.04 -8.18 2.69
N VAL A 39 5.97 -8.35 3.46
CA VAL A 39 5.84 -7.71 4.77
C VAL A 39 6.97 -8.15 5.70
N LYS A 40 7.23 -9.45 5.81
CA LYS A 40 8.30 -9.97 6.66
C LYS A 40 9.65 -9.36 6.32
N ARG A 41 9.99 -9.26 5.03
CA ARG A 41 11.27 -8.69 4.60
C ARG A 41 11.35 -7.19 4.91
N ILE A 42 10.27 -6.45 4.68
CA ILE A 42 10.25 -4.99 4.86
C ILE A 42 10.25 -4.62 6.35
N THR A 43 9.72 -5.46 7.24
CA THR A 43 9.73 -5.19 8.70
C THR A 43 11.13 -5.01 9.26
N GLU A 44 12.17 -5.48 8.59
CA GLU A 44 13.56 -5.25 8.98
C GLU A 44 13.96 -3.78 8.94
N THR A 45 13.20 -2.93 8.26
CA THR A 45 13.41 -1.47 8.25
C THR A 45 12.79 -0.75 9.45
N ASP A 46 12.07 -1.45 10.32
CA ASP A 46 11.43 -0.85 11.51
C ASP A 46 12.45 -0.50 12.57
N ARG A 47 13.11 0.63 12.38
CA ARG A 47 14.11 1.19 13.30
C ARG A 47 14.17 2.70 13.15
N GLN A 48 14.88 3.35 14.07
CA GLN A 48 15.14 4.78 14.00
C GLN A 48 16.22 5.10 12.96
N TYR A 49 15.99 6.15 12.16
CA TYR A 49 16.93 6.65 11.18
C TYR A 49 17.38 8.06 11.56
N THR A 50 18.57 8.43 11.11
CA THR A 50 19.16 9.74 11.39
C THR A 50 18.69 10.82 10.42
N SER A 51 18.22 10.42 9.22
CA SER A 51 17.72 11.37 8.24
C SER A 51 16.53 10.78 7.45
N PRO A 52 15.61 11.65 6.95
CA PRO A 52 14.52 11.19 6.10
C PRO A 52 15.00 10.55 4.80
N ASN A 53 16.10 11.01 4.22
CA ASN A 53 16.63 10.44 2.98
C ASN A 53 17.19 9.03 3.20
N ASP A 54 17.83 8.78 4.34
CA ASP A 54 18.30 7.43 4.71
C ASP A 54 17.13 6.48 4.89
N ALA A 55 16.04 6.94 5.49
CA ALA A 55 14.82 6.16 5.64
C ALA A 55 14.16 5.84 4.29
N GLU A 56 14.08 6.83 3.40
CA GLU A 56 13.55 6.64 2.04
C GLU A 56 14.36 5.60 1.28
N PHE A 57 15.68 5.71 1.32
CA PHE A 57 16.57 4.75 0.67
C PHE A 57 16.43 3.35 1.25
N ALA A 58 16.38 3.23 2.58
CA ALA A 58 16.21 1.94 3.24
C ALA A 58 14.88 1.28 2.90
N LEU A 59 13.81 2.05 2.86
CA LEU A 59 12.48 1.54 2.53
C LEU A 59 12.39 1.09 1.07
N GLN A 60 12.90 1.91 0.14
CA GLN A 60 12.97 1.55 -1.28
C GLN A 60 13.81 0.28 -1.49
N SER A 61 14.97 0.20 -0.85
CA SER A 61 15.85 -0.97 -0.93
C SER A 61 15.18 -2.22 -0.38
N ALA A 62 14.39 -2.08 0.67
CA ALA A 62 13.64 -3.20 1.25
C ALA A 62 12.55 -3.73 0.30
N LEU A 63 11.85 -2.83 -0.41
CA LEU A 63 10.88 -3.25 -1.42
C LEU A 63 11.56 -3.99 -2.58
N LEU A 64 12.69 -3.50 -3.06
CA LEU A 64 13.47 -4.17 -4.11
C LEU A 64 13.99 -5.53 -3.65
N ALA A 65 14.46 -5.63 -2.41
CA ALA A 65 14.88 -6.90 -1.82
C ALA A 65 13.72 -7.88 -1.68
N ALA A 66 12.55 -7.40 -1.29
CA ALA A 66 11.33 -8.22 -1.26
C ALA A 66 10.96 -8.74 -2.66
N ASN A 67 11.09 -7.90 -3.69
CA ASN A 67 10.88 -8.34 -5.08
C ASN A 67 11.82 -9.48 -5.48
N SER A 68 13.11 -9.35 -5.17
CA SER A 68 14.09 -10.40 -5.43
C SER A 68 13.77 -11.70 -4.69
N LEU A 69 13.35 -11.60 -3.43
CA LEU A 69 12.97 -12.75 -2.62
C LEU A 69 11.73 -13.46 -3.16
N LEU A 70 10.76 -12.71 -3.68
CA LEU A 70 9.60 -13.28 -4.36
C LEU A 70 10.01 -14.04 -5.63
N ALA A 71 10.91 -13.49 -6.43
CA ALA A 71 11.42 -14.15 -7.63
C ALA A 71 12.17 -15.46 -7.29
N GLU A 72 12.99 -15.45 -6.26
CA GLU A 72 13.67 -16.65 -5.76
C GLU A 72 12.68 -17.71 -5.29
N THR A 73 11.65 -17.30 -4.57
CA THR A 73 10.60 -18.20 -4.07
C THR A 73 9.84 -18.86 -5.22
N VAL A 74 9.49 -18.11 -6.26
CA VAL A 74 8.84 -18.65 -7.46
C VAL A 74 9.77 -19.63 -8.20
N PHE A 75 11.06 -19.31 -8.27
CA PHE A 75 12.05 -20.19 -8.89
C PHE A 75 12.13 -21.55 -8.17
N GLU A 76 12.11 -21.55 -6.85
CA GLU A 76 12.13 -22.79 -6.04
C GLU A 76 10.77 -23.49 -5.98
N HIS A 77 9.68 -22.75 -6.11
CA HIS A 77 8.31 -23.22 -6.00
C HIS A 77 7.49 -22.77 -7.21
N GLY A 78 7.64 -23.48 -8.32
CA GLY A 78 7.02 -23.13 -9.60
C GLY A 78 5.49 -23.05 -9.57
N GLU A 79 4.84 -23.71 -8.60
CA GLU A 79 3.40 -23.61 -8.36
C GLU A 79 2.95 -22.23 -7.93
N LEU A 80 3.87 -21.38 -7.47
CA LEU A 80 3.61 -19.98 -7.08
C LEU A 80 3.81 -18.99 -8.22
N THR A 81 4.08 -19.47 -9.43
CA THR A 81 4.25 -18.60 -10.61
C THR A 81 3.03 -17.68 -10.78
N GLY A 82 3.29 -16.39 -10.99
CA GLY A 82 2.26 -15.37 -11.12
C GLY A 82 1.85 -14.68 -9.80
N MET A 83 2.41 -15.13 -8.67
CA MET A 83 2.16 -14.43 -7.41
C MET A 83 2.84 -13.06 -7.39
N GLY A 84 2.18 -12.11 -6.78
CA GLY A 84 2.70 -10.77 -6.60
C GLY A 84 1.97 -10.07 -5.47
N THR A 85 2.41 -8.88 -5.15
CA THR A 85 1.79 -8.07 -4.10
C THR A 85 1.97 -6.58 -4.35
N THR A 86 0.98 -5.80 -3.94
CA THR A 86 1.16 -4.37 -3.74
C THR A 86 1.93 -4.13 -2.45
N VAL A 87 2.51 -2.96 -2.29
CA VAL A 87 3.05 -2.48 -1.01
C VAL A 87 2.83 -0.98 -0.93
N SER A 88 2.27 -0.53 0.18
CA SER A 88 2.24 0.87 0.58
C SER A 88 2.83 0.96 1.98
N GLY A 89 3.99 1.57 2.10
CA GLY A 89 4.75 1.65 3.35
C GLY A 89 5.10 3.08 3.75
N LEU A 90 5.07 3.33 5.06
CA LEU A 90 5.38 4.62 5.68
C LEU A 90 6.34 4.40 6.84
N LEU A 91 7.45 5.14 6.83
CA LEU A 91 8.49 5.06 7.84
C LEU A 91 8.67 6.43 8.49
N ARG A 92 8.48 6.49 9.81
CA ARG A 92 8.60 7.74 10.58
C ARG A 92 10.05 8.07 10.86
N VAL A 93 10.44 9.32 10.65
CA VAL A 93 11.76 9.85 10.95
C VAL A 93 11.61 11.27 11.54
N ASP A 94 11.67 11.39 12.85
CA ASP A 94 11.47 12.65 13.57
C ASP A 94 10.13 13.31 13.14
N ASN A 95 10.19 14.51 12.55
CA ASN A 95 9.02 15.25 12.04
C ASN A 95 8.77 15.01 10.54
N HIS A 96 9.27 13.91 9.99
CA HIS A 96 9.09 13.52 8.59
C HIS A 96 8.55 12.10 8.49
N VAL A 97 8.02 11.77 7.32
CA VAL A 97 7.74 10.40 6.90
C VAL A 97 8.41 10.15 5.56
N ALA A 98 8.98 8.95 5.40
CA ALA A 98 9.37 8.41 4.12
C ALA A 98 8.31 7.42 3.66
N ILE A 99 7.93 7.49 2.40
CA ILE A 99 6.89 6.65 1.80
C ILE A 99 7.49 5.91 0.62
N ALA A 100 7.19 4.61 0.51
CA ALA A 100 7.45 3.81 -0.68
C ALA A 100 6.17 3.07 -1.07
N HIS A 101 5.86 3.05 -2.37
CA HIS A 101 4.59 2.57 -2.87
C HIS A 101 4.73 1.89 -4.22
N ILE A 102 4.04 0.76 -4.37
CA ILE A 102 3.81 0.08 -5.64
C ILE A 102 2.43 -0.60 -5.61
N GLY A 103 1.64 -0.38 -6.63
CA GLY A 103 0.31 -0.98 -6.79
C GLY A 103 -0.84 0.00 -6.54
N ASP A 104 -1.96 -0.52 -6.06
CA ASP A 104 -3.20 0.23 -5.82
C ASP A 104 -3.68 0.21 -4.35
N SER A 105 -2.87 -0.28 -3.43
CA SER A 105 -3.03 0.06 -2.02
C SER A 105 -2.72 1.53 -1.85
N ARG A 106 -3.26 2.17 -0.82
CA ARG A 106 -3.20 3.64 -0.71
C ARG A 106 -2.72 4.12 0.63
N ILE A 107 -2.11 5.30 0.61
CA ILE A 107 -1.83 6.11 1.80
C ILE A 107 -2.58 7.43 1.66
N TYR A 108 -3.39 7.74 2.67
CA TYR A 108 -4.09 9.02 2.80
C TYR A 108 -3.51 9.81 3.97
N LEU A 109 -3.49 11.13 3.82
CA LEU A 109 -3.20 12.07 4.88
C LEU A 109 -4.46 12.86 5.21
N PHE A 110 -4.85 12.84 6.48
CA PHE A 110 -5.90 13.71 7.02
C PHE A 110 -5.25 14.83 7.83
N ARG A 111 -5.36 16.05 7.31
CA ARG A 111 -4.76 17.27 7.87
C ARG A 111 -5.73 18.42 7.75
N ASP A 112 -5.95 19.15 8.84
CA ASP A 112 -6.79 20.35 8.87
C ASP A 112 -8.20 20.08 8.28
N GLY A 113 -8.79 18.96 8.61
CA GLY A 113 -10.12 18.57 8.16
C GLY A 113 -10.20 18.06 6.72
N LYS A 114 -9.07 17.95 6.03
CA LYS A 114 -9.02 17.51 4.62
C LYS A 114 -8.30 16.17 4.48
N LEU A 115 -8.91 15.24 3.74
CA LEU A 115 -8.32 13.98 3.32
C LEU A 115 -7.66 14.14 1.96
N THR A 116 -6.39 13.75 1.85
CA THR A 116 -5.63 13.77 0.60
C THR A 116 -5.04 12.40 0.34
N GLN A 117 -5.26 11.87 -0.85
CA GLN A 117 -4.54 10.67 -1.30
C GLN A 117 -3.11 11.04 -1.66
N ILE A 118 -2.15 10.46 -0.96
CA ILE A 118 -0.72 10.75 -1.16
C ILE A 118 -0.12 9.89 -2.26
N THR A 119 -0.55 8.64 -2.35
CA THR A 119 -0.07 7.69 -3.36
C THR A 119 -0.88 7.81 -4.66
N ASN A 120 -0.24 7.47 -5.77
CA ASN A 120 -0.92 7.35 -7.06
C ASN A 120 -1.11 5.87 -7.38
N ASP A 121 -2.32 5.47 -7.80
CA ASP A 121 -2.60 4.08 -8.12
C ASP A 121 -1.85 3.65 -9.38
N HIS A 122 -1.16 2.51 -9.32
CA HIS A 122 -0.52 1.90 -10.47
C HIS A 122 -1.49 0.96 -11.18
N THR A 123 -2.59 1.51 -11.69
CA THR A 123 -3.63 0.78 -12.40
C THR A 123 -3.78 1.26 -13.84
N PHE A 124 -4.38 0.39 -14.65
CA PHE A 124 -4.71 0.72 -16.04
C PHE A 124 -5.63 1.95 -16.12
N VAL A 125 -6.67 2.00 -15.28
CA VAL A 125 -7.63 3.12 -15.29
C VAL A 125 -7.01 4.43 -14.83
N GLN A 126 -6.11 4.40 -13.85
CA GLN A 126 -5.41 5.60 -13.42
C GLN A 126 -4.51 6.15 -14.55
N ARG A 127 -3.89 5.27 -15.32
CA ARG A 127 -3.13 5.66 -16.50
C ARG A 127 -4.00 6.35 -17.55
N LEU A 128 -5.25 5.89 -17.72
CA LEU A 128 -6.20 6.55 -18.62
C LEU A 128 -6.62 7.92 -18.08
N VAL A 129 -6.83 8.07 -16.78
CA VAL A 129 -7.12 9.37 -16.15
C VAL A 129 -5.95 10.33 -16.35
N ASP A 130 -4.73 9.90 -16.04
CA ASP A 130 -3.52 10.73 -16.16
C ASP A 130 -3.27 11.20 -17.59
N SER A 131 -3.66 10.41 -18.59
CA SER A 131 -3.54 10.76 -20.01
C SER A 131 -4.75 11.57 -20.53
N GLY A 132 -5.73 11.89 -19.69
CA GLY A 132 -6.91 12.66 -20.04
C GLY A 132 -7.96 11.91 -20.87
N ARG A 133 -7.85 10.58 -20.95
CA ARG A 133 -8.78 9.76 -21.75
C ARG A 133 -10.10 9.48 -21.06
N ILE A 134 -10.10 9.39 -19.74
CA ILE A 134 -11.30 9.23 -18.91
C ILE A 134 -11.21 10.12 -17.67
N THR A 135 -12.36 10.36 -17.03
CA THR A 135 -12.41 11.07 -15.76
C THR A 135 -12.16 10.13 -14.59
N ALA A 136 -11.91 10.68 -13.39
CA ALA A 136 -11.80 9.89 -12.16
C ALA A 136 -13.11 9.14 -11.84
N GLU A 137 -14.25 9.76 -12.11
CA GLU A 137 -15.58 9.16 -11.92
C GLU A 137 -15.78 7.96 -12.86
N GLU A 138 -15.37 8.09 -14.12
CA GLU A 138 -15.42 6.99 -15.10
C GLU A 138 -14.49 5.85 -14.71
N ALA A 139 -13.31 6.15 -14.17
CA ALA A 139 -12.35 5.16 -13.68
C ALA A 139 -12.94 4.31 -12.55
N ALA A 140 -13.68 4.92 -11.63
CA ALA A 140 -14.26 4.25 -10.46
C ALA A 140 -15.26 3.14 -10.81
N VAL A 141 -15.87 3.21 -11.98
CA VAL A 141 -16.87 2.24 -12.47
C VAL A 141 -16.38 1.46 -13.69
N HIS A 142 -15.13 1.64 -14.09
CA HIS A 142 -14.58 1.00 -15.28
C HIS A 142 -14.49 -0.53 -15.10
N PRO A 143 -14.79 -1.33 -16.15
CA PRO A 143 -14.69 -2.80 -16.07
C PRO A 143 -13.29 -3.32 -15.71
N ARG A 144 -12.26 -2.56 -16.07
CA ARG A 144 -10.86 -2.90 -15.80
C ARG A 144 -10.22 -2.10 -14.65
N ARG A 145 -11.03 -1.58 -13.72
CA ARG A 145 -10.54 -0.75 -12.61
C ARG A 145 -9.56 -1.45 -11.67
N SER A 146 -9.57 -2.80 -11.66
CA SER A 146 -8.69 -3.61 -10.81
C SER A 146 -7.44 -4.12 -11.52
N VAL A 147 -7.20 -3.74 -12.78
CA VAL A 147 -6.01 -4.18 -13.52
C VAL A 147 -4.81 -3.39 -13.04
N LEU A 148 -3.87 -4.11 -12.41
CA LEU A 148 -2.60 -3.55 -11.93
C LEU A 148 -1.57 -3.45 -13.06
N MET A 149 -0.83 -2.34 -13.07
CA MET A 149 0.26 -2.08 -14.02
C MET A 149 1.64 -2.27 -13.38
N ARG A 150 1.72 -2.26 -12.06
CA ARG A 150 2.97 -2.45 -11.31
C ARG A 150 2.68 -3.18 -10.01
N VAL A 151 3.47 -4.20 -9.72
CA VAL A 151 3.45 -4.99 -8.46
C VAL A 151 4.86 -5.48 -8.16
N LEU A 152 5.08 -5.93 -6.93
CA LEU A 152 6.24 -6.76 -6.60
C LEU A 152 5.98 -8.22 -6.98
N GLY A 153 7.02 -8.92 -7.42
CA GLY A 153 6.96 -10.37 -7.67
C GLY A 153 6.53 -10.77 -9.07
N ASP A 154 6.15 -9.81 -9.92
CA ASP A 154 5.93 -10.06 -11.34
C ASP A 154 7.29 -10.24 -12.04
N VAL A 155 7.27 -10.42 -13.34
CA VAL A 155 8.47 -10.71 -14.16
C VAL A 155 9.52 -9.60 -14.18
N ASP A 156 9.24 -8.44 -13.62
CA ASP A 156 10.16 -7.30 -13.62
C ASP A 156 11.21 -7.45 -12.51
N ALA A 157 12.49 -7.52 -12.93
CA ALA A 157 13.62 -7.60 -11.99
C ALA A 157 13.89 -6.30 -11.23
N SER A 158 13.44 -5.17 -11.77
CA SER A 158 13.61 -3.84 -11.17
C SER A 158 12.31 -3.04 -11.31
N PRO A 159 11.29 -3.36 -10.52
CA PRO A 159 10.02 -2.66 -10.59
C PRO A 159 10.21 -1.18 -10.21
N GLU A 160 9.45 -0.32 -10.86
CA GLU A 160 9.45 1.11 -10.57
C GLU A 160 8.62 1.40 -9.31
N ILE A 161 9.30 1.82 -8.25
CA ILE A 161 8.72 2.11 -6.95
C ILE A 161 8.65 3.62 -6.78
N ASP A 162 7.46 4.13 -6.41
CA ASP A 162 7.29 5.54 -6.05
C ASP A 162 7.81 5.76 -4.63
N THR A 163 8.65 6.78 -4.44
CA THR A 163 9.11 7.18 -3.12
C THR A 163 8.94 8.68 -2.92
N THR A 164 8.71 9.08 -1.68
CA THR A 164 8.64 10.49 -1.30
C THR A 164 8.99 10.68 0.17
N VAL A 165 9.40 11.89 0.51
CA VAL A 165 9.61 12.34 1.89
C VAL A 165 8.72 13.55 2.13
N MET A 166 8.00 13.56 3.25
CA MET A 166 7.08 14.64 3.62
C MET A 166 7.31 15.06 5.05
N GLU A 167 7.14 16.35 5.31
CA GLU A 167 7.05 16.86 6.68
C GLU A 167 5.70 16.50 7.29
N THR A 168 5.73 16.12 8.57
CA THR A 168 4.52 15.89 9.36
C THR A 168 4.19 17.14 10.20
N LYS A 169 2.90 17.29 10.52
CA LYS A 169 2.41 18.34 11.41
C LYS A 169 1.65 17.72 12.56
N ALA A 170 1.64 18.42 13.70
CA ALA A 170 0.84 17.98 14.84
C ALA A 170 -0.65 17.89 14.43
N GLY A 171 -1.29 16.79 14.83
CA GLY A 171 -2.67 16.52 14.48
C GLY A 171 -2.87 15.74 13.17
N ASP A 172 -1.82 15.52 12.39
CA ASP A 172 -1.92 14.68 11.19
C ASP A 172 -2.38 13.27 11.53
N ARG A 173 -3.23 12.72 10.67
CA ARG A 173 -3.63 11.31 10.72
C ARG A 173 -3.36 10.65 9.37
N TRP A 174 -2.73 9.50 9.40
CA TRP A 174 -2.37 8.73 8.21
C TRP A 174 -3.19 7.45 8.15
N VAL A 175 -3.73 7.14 6.97
CA VAL A 175 -4.40 5.85 6.71
C VAL A 175 -3.64 5.12 5.63
N ILE A 176 -3.29 3.88 5.91
CA ILE A 176 -2.67 2.96 4.95
C ILE A 176 -3.66 1.81 4.77
N CYS A 177 -4.11 1.58 3.55
CA CYS A 177 -5.16 0.60 3.30
C CYS A 177 -4.96 -0.12 1.95
N SER A 178 -5.52 -1.33 1.88
CA SER A 178 -5.70 -2.03 0.60
C SER A 178 -6.97 -1.54 -0.11
N ASP A 179 -7.19 -2.03 -1.33
CA ASP A 179 -8.40 -1.73 -2.10
C ASP A 179 -9.68 -2.27 -1.44
N GLY A 180 -9.55 -3.19 -0.51
CA GLY A 180 -10.66 -3.67 0.32
C GLY A 180 -11.34 -2.57 1.13
N LEU A 181 -10.65 -1.46 1.41
CA LEU A 181 -11.26 -0.27 1.99
C LEU A 181 -11.60 0.75 0.90
N SER A 182 -10.63 1.17 0.13
CA SER A 182 -10.76 2.31 -0.79
C SER A 182 -11.75 2.09 -1.93
N SER A 183 -12.01 0.84 -2.33
CA SER A 183 -13.00 0.53 -3.36
C SER A 183 -14.44 0.51 -2.85
N TYR A 184 -14.65 0.42 -1.54
CA TYR A 184 -15.98 0.26 -0.94
C TYR A 184 -16.40 1.39 -0.02
N VAL A 185 -15.46 2.14 0.52
CA VAL A 185 -15.73 3.26 1.42
C VAL A 185 -15.32 4.56 0.73
N ALA A 186 -16.29 5.45 0.54
CA ALA A 186 -16.05 6.75 -0.07
C ALA A 186 -15.12 7.61 0.79
N GLU A 187 -14.32 8.47 0.15
CA GLU A 187 -13.33 9.31 0.82
C GLU A 187 -13.96 10.25 1.86
N ASP A 188 -15.18 10.77 1.61
CA ASP A 188 -15.91 11.60 2.57
C ASP A 188 -16.24 10.84 3.86
N LYS A 189 -16.55 9.55 3.78
CA LYS A 189 -16.78 8.69 4.95
C LYS A 189 -15.50 8.40 5.71
N ILE A 190 -14.40 8.15 5.01
CA ILE A 190 -13.08 8.00 5.64
C ILE A 190 -12.73 9.28 6.39
N ALA A 191 -12.89 10.44 5.77
CA ALA A 191 -12.64 11.74 6.39
C ALA A 191 -13.50 11.96 7.64
N THR A 192 -14.78 11.59 7.60
CA THR A 192 -15.70 11.71 8.74
C THR A 192 -15.25 10.86 9.91
N VAL A 193 -14.84 9.63 9.68
CA VAL A 193 -14.32 8.75 10.73
C VAL A 193 -13.06 9.36 11.36
N LEU A 194 -12.13 9.85 10.56
CA LEU A 194 -10.89 10.45 11.05
C LEU A 194 -11.14 11.77 11.81
N ALA A 195 -12.19 12.51 11.44
CA ALA A 195 -12.56 13.74 12.13
C ALA A 195 -13.28 13.51 13.47
N THR A 196 -14.00 12.38 13.62
CA THR A 196 -14.92 12.16 14.74
C THR A 196 -14.50 11.04 15.69
N VAL A 197 -13.68 10.10 15.26
CA VAL A 197 -13.24 8.95 16.08
C VAL A 197 -11.83 9.19 16.56
N ALA A 198 -11.67 9.39 17.87
CA ALA A 198 -10.37 9.55 18.48
C ALA A 198 -9.62 8.22 18.60
N GLY A 199 -8.29 8.27 18.43
CA GLY A 199 -7.42 7.10 18.53
C GLY A 199 -7.33 6.29 17.24
N ALA A 200 -6.12 5.82 16.94
CA ALA A 200 -5.83 5.11 15.70
C ALA A 200 -6.55 3.76 15.62
N LYS A 201 -6.54 3.00 16.72
CA LYS A 201 -7.20 1.68 16.75
C LYS A 201 -8.71 1.79 16.58
N ALA A 202 -9.36 2.70 17.30
CA ALA A 202 -10.81 2.89 17.22
C ALA A 202 -11.23 3.34 15.82
N ALA A 203 -10.48 4.25 15.20
CA ALA A 203 -10.74 4.70 13.83
C ALA A 203 -10.57 3.55 12.82
N SER A 204 -9.50 2.77 12.94
CA SER A 204 -9.27 1.59 12.11
C SER A 204 -10.40 0.56 12.24
N ASP A 205 -10.79 0.22 13.47
CA ASP A 205 -11.90 -0.71 13.72
C ASP A 205 -13.22 -0.21 13.12
N ARG A 206 -13.45 1.11 13.13
CA ARG A 206 -14.65 1.72 12.55
C ARG A 206 -14.65 1.67 11.02
N LEU A 207 -13.47 1.83 10.40
CA LEU A 207 -13.35 1.83 8.93
C LEU A 207 -13.57 0.44 8.32
N VAL A 208 -13.28 -0.66 9.06
CA VAL A 208 -13.44 -2.03 8.55
C VAL A 208 -14.79 -2.66 8.89
N LYS A 209 -15.69 -1.97 9.58
CA LYS A 209 -17.07 -2.41 9.87
C LYS A 209 -18.06 -1.94 8.82
#